data_94b843e2429a12a273fceeea5e776184
#
_entry.id   94b843e2429a12a273fceeea5e776184
#
_cell.length_a   1.000
_cell.length_b   1.000
_cell.length_c   1.000
_cell.angle_alpha   90.00
_cell.angle_beta   90.00
_cell.angle_gamma   90.00
#
_symmetry.space_group_name_H-M   'P 1'
#
loop_
_entity.id
_entity.type
_entity.pdbx_description
1 polymer ?
#
loop_
_entity_poly.entity_id
_entity_poly.type
_entity_poly.pdbx_seq_one_letter_code
_entity_poly.pdbx_strand_id
1 'polypeptide(L)'
;MTPPAKSPRPRGKKSTVSDSGVIDSRYYRDNLAAWDERAPAHARADGYKVRNFHEDTAYLSDVVRFDIPLLGDVSGLDGVHLQCHIGTDTISLARRGARMTGLDFSSESLVQARTLARESDADVDFVQSDVYAAVDALGRERFDFVFTGIGALCWLPDVRRWAQVVHDLLRPGGFLFIREGHPMLWAMDEAVDDDLVAGYPYFEVPTPVTDEHDGSYLAVDTTFRADVSHSWNHGIGETVMALTGRSINS
;
A
#
# COMPACT_ATOMS: atom_id res chain seq x y z
N MET A 1 -24.94 5.42 4.58
CA MET A 1 -24.29 6.15 3.49
C MET A 1 -23.85 5.10 2.48
N THR A 2 -24.42 5.11 1.30
CA THR A 2 -24.05 4.22 0.19
C THR A 2 -22.69 4.68 -0.34
N PRO A 3 -21.69 3.82 -0.51
CA PRO A 3 -20.42 4.21 -1.11
C PRO A 3 -20.65 4.70 -2.55
N PRO A 4 -19.86 5.67 -3.04
CA PRO A 4 -19.98 6.12 -4.42
C PRO A 4 -19.74 4.93 -5.38
N ALA A 5 -20.53 4.86 -6.44
CA ALA A 5 -20.42 3.84 -7.47
C ALA A 5 -19.02 3.93 -8.10
N LYS A 6 -18.26 2.84 -8.03
CA LYS A 6 -16.99 2.70 -8.73
C LYS A 6 -17.27 2.59 -10.24
N SER A 7 -16.50 3.30 -11.05
CA SER A 7 -16.55 3.13 -12.49
C SER A 7 -16.12 1.71 -12.86
N PRO A 8 -16.79 1.04 -13.83
CA PRO A 8 -16.41 -0.30 -14.25
C PRO A 8 -14.99 -0.32 -14.83
N ARG A 9 -14.18 -1.29 -14.44
CA ARG A 9 -12.85 -1.50 -14.98
C ARG A 9 -12.92 -1.88 -16.46
N PRO A 10 -12.16 -1.25 -17.36
CA PRO A 10 -12.11 -1.66 -18.76
C PRO A 10 -11.53 -3.08 -18.89
N ARG A 11 -12.03 -3.86 -19.83
CA ARG A 11 -11.52 -5.22 -20.10
C ARG A 11 -10.08 -5.14 -20.58
N GLY A 12 -9.15 -5.61 -19.74
CA GLY A 12 -7.73 -5.69 -20.08
C GLY A 12 -7.49 -6.52 -21.34
N LYS A 13 -6.75 -5.98 -22.29
CA LYS A 13 -6.26 -6.73 -23.46
C LYS A 13 -5.23 -7.77 -22.97
N LYS A 14 -5.42 -9.04 -23.34
CA LYS A 14 -4.44 -10.11 -23.07
C LYS A 14 -3.09 -9.73 -23.71
N SER A 15 -2.11 -9.40 -22.88
CA SER A 15 -0.73 -9.17 -23.29
C SER A 15 -0.01 -10.50 -23.43
N THR A 16 0.85 -10.64 -24.46
CA THR A 16 1.68 -11.81 -24.69
C THR A 16 2.83 -11.88 -23.70
N VAL A 17 2.96 -12.99 -22.99
CA VAL A 17 3.96 -13.28 -21.98
C VAL A 17 5.38 -13.28 -22.58
N SER A 18 6.32 -12.55 -21.99
CA SER A 18 7.76 -12.80 -22.17
C SER A 18 8.27 -13.71 -21.05
N ASP A 19 8.89 -14.82 -21.41
CA ASP A 19 9.28 -15.96 -20.55
C ASP A 19 10.60 -15.71 -19.80
N SER A 20 10.88 -14.48 -19.37
CA SER A 20 12.14 -14.16 -18.71
C SER A 20 11.92 -13.73 -17.26
N GLY A 21 11.55 -14.47 -16.33
CA GLY A 21 11.47 -14.21 -14.86
C GLY A 21 11.86 -12.84 -14.29
N VAL A 22 12.11 -11.85 -15.14
CA VAL A 22 12.43 -10.46 -14.83
C VAL A 22 11.14 -9.66 -15.00
N ILE A 23 10.66 -9.11 -13.90
CA ILE A 23 9.54 -8.18 -13.91
C ILE A 23 9.87 -7.00 -14.83
N ASP A 24 9.00 -6.73 -15.79
CA ASP A 24 9.20 -5.62 -16.73
C ASP A 24 9.28 -4.29 -15.96
N SER A 25 10.41 -3.61 -16.05
CA SER A 25 10.63 -2.31 -15.40
C SER A 25 9.61 -1.23 -15.82
N ARG A 26 8.86 -1.48 -16.90
CA ARG A 26 7.75 -0.62 -17.34
C ARG A 26 6.64 -0.59 -16.30
N TYR A 27 6.24 -1.72 -15.72
CA TYR A 27 5.18 -1.78 -14.71
C TYR A 27 5.48 -0.91 -13.50
N TYR A 28 6.75 -0.94 -13.06
CA TYR A 28 7.21 -0.07 -11.98
C TYR A 28 7.12 1.41 -12.35
N ARG A 29 7.58 1.79 -13.56
CA ARG A 29 7.55 3.19 -14.01
C ARG A 29 6.14 3.74 -14.16
N ASP A 30 5.23 2.93 -14.73
CA ASP A 30 3.84 3.34 -14.92
C ASP A 30 3.15 3.54 -13.57
N ASN A 31 3.32 2.58 -12.63
CA ASN A 31 2.81 2.73 -11.26
C ASN A 31 3.41 3.93 -10.54
N LEU A 32 4.72 4.16 -10.65
CA LEU A 32 5.38 5.33 -10.03
C LEU A 32 4.80 6.64 -10.58
N ALA A 33 4.67 6.77 -11.91
CA ALA A 33 4.10 7.94 -12.54
C ALA A 33 2.65 8.18 -12.09
N ALA A 34 1.85 7.11 -12.01
CA ALA A 34 0.47 7.16 -11.55
C ALA A 34 0.36 7.64 -10.09
N TRP A 35 1.21 7.14 -9.20
CA TRP A 35 1.22 7.54 -7.79
C TRP A 35 1.77 8.96 -7.58
N ASP A 36 2.85 9.34 -8.28
CA ASP A 36 3.41 10.69 -8.21
C ASP A 36 2.36 11.74 -8.65
N GLU A 37 1.62 11.49 -9.72
CA GLU A 37 0.62 12.44 -10.20
C GLU A 37 -0.60 12.53 -9.27
N ARG A 38 -1.00 11.43 -8.63
CA ARG A 38 -2.17 11.36 -7.76
C ARG A 38 -1.93 11.90 -6.35
N ALA A 39 -0.70 11.81 -5.83
CA ALA A 39 -0.40 12.14 -4.44
C ALA A 39 -0.83 13.57 -4.02
N PRO A 40 -0.57 14.64 -4.80
CA PRO A 40 -1.04 15.98 -4.45
C PRO A 40 -2.57 16.12 -4.45
N ALA A 41 -3.28 15.39 -5.31
CA ALA A 41 -4.74 15.38 -5.33
C ALA A 41 -5.31 14.63 -4.12
N HIS A 42 -4.70 13.50 -3.76
CA HIS A 42 -5.05 12.73 -2.56
C HIS A 42 -4.88 13.54 -1.28
N ALA A 43 -3.80 14.31 -1.17
CA ALA A 43 -3.57 15.18 0.00
C ALA A 43 -4.65 16.26 0.17
N ARG A 44 -5.30 16.67 -0.93
CA ARG A 44 -6.41 17.65 -0.91
C ARG A 44 -7.79 17.01 -0.79
N ALA A 45 -7.90 15.71 -1.06
CA ALA A 45 -9.18 15.01 -1.04
C ALA A 45 -9.71 14.80 0.37
N ASP A 46 -11.02 14.90 0.52
CA ASP A 46 -11.69 14.67 1.81
C ASP A 46 -11.50 13.26 2.37
N GLY A 47 -11.16 12.29 1.53
CA GLY A 47 -10.97 10.89 1.93
C GLY A 47 -9.86 10.69 2.96
N TYR A 48 -8.76 11.41 2.85
CA TYR A 48 -7.64 11.34 3.81
C TYR A 48 -7.78 12.28 5.00
N LYS A 49 -8.74 13.21 4.95
CA LYS A 49 -9.03 14.15 6.06
C LYS A 49 -7.78 14.88 6.58
N VAL A 50 -6.87 15.24 5.68
CA VAL A 50 -5.58 15.89 6.00
C VAL A 50 -5.79 17.12 6.88
N ARG A 51 -6.85 17.90 6.63
CA ARG A 51 -7.20 19.07 7.43
C ARG A 51 -7.36 18.75 8.93
N ASN A 52 -7.92 17.60 9.27
CA ASN A 52 -8.13 17.23 10.68
C ASN A 52 -6.79 17.03 11.43
N PHE A 53 -5.72 16.63 10.73
CA PHE A 53 -4.39 16.52 11.33
C PHE A 53 -3.80 17.86 11.74
N HIS A 54 -4.18 18.95 11.06
CA HIS A 54 -3.76 20.31 11.42
C HIS A 54 -4.60 20.89 12.55
N GLU A 55 -5.90 20.59 12.58
CA GLU A 55 -6.86 21.15 13.52
C GLU A 55 -6.86 20.46 14.89
N ASP A 56 -6.49 19.17 14.93
CA ASP A 56 -6.50 18.34 16.14
C ASP A 56 -5.23 17.50 16.25
N THR A 57 -4.40 17.80 17.22
CA THR A 57 -3.15 17.06 17.49
C THR A 57 -3.38 15.63 17.98
N ALA A 58 -4.58 15.29 18.45
CA ALA A 58 -4.97 13.94 18.85
C ALA A 58 -5.66 13.16 17.72
N TYR A 59 -5.92 13.80 16.56
CA TYR A 59 -6.58 13.15 15.44
C TYR A 59 -5.76 11.97 14.90
N LEU A 60 -6.43 10.87 14.65
CA LEU A 60 -5.90 9.68 14.01
C LEU A 60 -6.66 9.39 12.72
N SER A 61 -6.00 8.85 11.72
CA SER A 61 -6.64 8.36 10.50
C SER A 61 -7.73 7.32 10.82
N ASP A 62 -8.72 7.22 9.95
CA ASP A 62 -9.78 6.23 10.12
C ASP A 62 -9.23 4.79 10.07
N VAL A 63 -8.15 4.58 9.30
CA VAL A 63 -7.43 3.31 9.20
C VAL A 63 -6.86 2.92 10.56
N VAL A 64 -5.98 3.75 11.11
CA VAL A 64 -5.31 3.45 12.39
C VAL A 64 -6.33 3.37 13.54
N ARG A 65 -7.34 4.23 13.56
CA ARG A 65 -8.41 4.20 14.57
C ARG A 65 -9.16 2.87 14.58
N PHE A 66 -9.42 2.32 13.40
CA PHE A 66 -10.03 0.99 13.26
C PHE A 66 -9.08 -0.12 13.72
N ASP A 67 -7.78 0.02 13.47
CA ASP A 67 -6.77 -1.01 13.71
C ASP A 67 -6.31 -1.10 15.17
N ILE A 68 -6.41 -0.02 15.94
CA ILE A 68 -5.95 0.06 17.35
C ILE A 68 -6.35 -1.15 18.22
N PRO A 69 -7.60 -1.64 18.19
CA PRO A 69 -7.99 -2.77 19.05
C PRO A 69 -7.24 -4.07 18.75
N LEU A 70 -6.70 -4.23 17.54
CA LEU A 70 -5.96 -5.40 17.09
C LEU A 70 -4.44 -5.17 17.14
N LEU A 71 -4.00 -3.94 16.83
CA LEU A 71 -2.59 -3.57 16.85
C LEU A 71 -2.01 -3.56 18.27
N GLY A 72 -2.78 -3.14 19.25
CA GLY A 72 -2.35 -3.00 20.63
C GLY A 72 -1.57 -1.71 20.90
N ASP A 73 -0.78 -1.73 21.98
CA ASP A 73 0.06 -0.59 22.38
C ASP A 73 1.40 -0.63 21.63
N VAL A 74 1.67 0.43 20.86
CA VAL A 74 2.92 0.63 20.11
C VAL A 74 3.79 1.74 20.71
N SER A 75 3.41 2.26 21.88
CA SER A 75 4.14 3.36 22.52
C SER A 75 5.59 2.96 22.84
N GLY A 76 6.54 3.79 22.42
CA GLY A 76 7.97 3.56 22.60
C GLY A 76 8.59 2.53 21.65
N LEU A 77 7.82 1.89 20.76
CA LEU A 77 8.35 0.96 19.76
C LEU A 77 8.90 1.69 18.54
N ASP A 78 9.91 1.11 17.90
CA ASP A 78 10.41 1.51 16.60
C ASP A 78 9.57 0.82 15.52
N GLY A 79 8.84 1.60 14.72
CA GLY A 79 7.97 1.08 13.66
C GLY A 79 8.35 1.57 12.27
N VAL A 80 8.12 0.74 11.26
CA VAL A 80 8.18 1.15 9.86
C VAL A 80 6.84 0.91 9.18
N HIS A 81 6.36 1.93 8.44
CA HIS A 81 5.20 1.81 7.57
C HIS A 81 5.68 1.68 6.13
N LEU A 82 5.51 0.50 5.55
CA LEU A 82 5.86 0.21 4.17
C LEU A 82 4.75 0.71 3.23
N GLN A 83 5.14 1.37 2.13
CA GLN A 83 4.22 1.96 1.16
C GLN A 83 3.27 2.99 1.82
N CYS A 84 3.88 3.94 2.54
CA CYS A 84 3.18 4.85 3.46
C CYS A 84 2.37 5.97 2.78
N HIS A 85 2.48 6.11 1.46
CA HIS A 85 1.80 7.13 0.66
C HIS A 85 2.00 8.54 1.26
N ILE A 86 0.93 9.32 1.48
CA ILE A 86 0.97 10.68 2.05
C ILE A 86 1.12 10.71 3.58
N GLY A 87 1.39 9.58 4.22
CA GLY A 87 1.86 9.48 5.60
C GLY A 87 0.80 9.63 6.70
N THR A 88 -0.50 9.69 6.40
CA THR A 88 -1.55 9.88 7.41
C THR A 88 -1.56 8.80 8.49
N ASP A 89 -1.37 7.54 8.09
CA ASP A 89 -1.34 6.41 9.03
C ASP A 89 -0.02 6.38 9.81
N THR A 90 1.09 6.71 9.15
CA THR A 90 2.41 6.83 9.79
C THR A 90 2.39 7.87 10.91
N ILE A 91 1.85 9.06 10.63
CA ILE A 91 1.69 10.13 11.60
C ILE A 91 0.74 9.70 12.74
N SER A 92 -0.32 8.98 12.40
CA SER A 92 -1.27 8.47 13.41
C SER A 92 -0.61 7.49 14.38
N LEU A 93 0.27 6.60 13.89
CA LEU A 93 1.04 5.69 14.72
C LEU A 93 2.08 6.44 15.58
N ALA A 94 2.71 7.48 15.04
CA ALA A 94 3.60 8.36 15.81
C ALA A 94 2.85 9.07 16.94
N ARG A 95 1.62 9.56 16.69
CA ARG A 95 0.73 10.13 17.71
C ARG A 95 0.29 9.12 18.78
N ARG A 96 0.41 7.82 18.49
CA ARG A 96 0.23 6.73 19.47
C ARG A 96 1.50 6.42 20.25
N GLY A 97 2.54 7.21 20.08
CA GLY A 97 3.80 7.13 20.83
C GLY A 97 4.86 6.22 20.19
N ALA A 98 4.65 5.68 19.00
CA ALA A 98 5.67 4.94 18.26
C ALA A 98 6.71 5.91 17.64
N ARG A 99 7.96 5.47 17.52
CA ARG A 99 8.97 6.14 16.69
C ARG A 99 8.86 5.60 15.28
N MET A 100 8.25 6.39 14.39
CA MET A 100 7.87 5.92 13.06
C MET A 100 8.82 6.33 11.96
N THR A 101 9.07 5.38 11.05
CA THR A 101 9.64 5.64 9.74
C THR A 101 8.62 5.26 8.68
N GLY A 102 8.29 6.18 7.76
CA GLY A 102 7.49 5.89 6.57
C GLY A 102 8.41 5.62 5.37
N LEU A 103 8.09 4.61 4.57
CA LEU A 103 8.81 4.30 3.34
C LEU A 103 7.82 4.28 2.18
N ASP A 104 8.15 4.98 1.10
CA ASP A 104 7.41 4.95 -0.16
C ASP A 104 8.34 5.15 -1.35
N PHE A 105 7.95 4.63 -2.52
CA PHE A 105 8.72 4.81 -3.75
C PHE A 105 8.41 6.15 -4.44
N SER A 106 7.19 6.69 -4.24
CA SER A 106 6.74 7.95 -4.81
C SER A 106 7.34 9.14 -4.09
N SER A 107 8.15 9.93 -4.81
CA SER A 107 8.73 11.17 -4.28
C SER A 107 7.65 12.20 -3.94
N GLU A 108 6.60 12.30 -4.75
CA GLU A 108 5.50 13.23 -4.55
C GLU A 108 4.62 12.85 -3.34
N SER A 109 4.38 11.54 -3.13
CA SER A 109 3.75 11.06 -1.90
C SER A 109 4.53 11.51 -0.66
N LEU A 110 5.85 11.36 -0.68
CA LEU A 110 6.70 11.76 0.43
C LEU A 110 6.82 13.27 0.61
N VAL A 111 6.70 14.07 -0.46
CA VAL A 111 6.56 15.53 -0.34
C VAL A 111 5.31 15.89 0.46
N GLN A 112 4.18 15.25 0.16
CA GLN A 112 2.93 15.45 0.91
C GLN A 112 3.07 14.96 2.37
N ALA A 113 3.65 13.78 2.58
CA ALA A 113 3.84 13.19 3.90
C ALA A 113 4.72 14.07 4.81
N ARG A 114 5.86 14.56 4.29
CA ARG A 114 6.75 15.48 5.04
C ARG A 114 6.09 16.82 5.32
N THR A 115 5.28 17.33 4.38
CA THR A 115 4.52 18.55 4.57
C THR A 115 3.50 18.38 5.68
N LEU A 116 2.72 17.29 5.65
CA LEU A 116 1.73 16.98 6.68
C LEU A 116 2.40 16.79 8.06
N ALA A 117 3.51 16.07 8.14
CA ALA A 117 4.21 15.87 9.40
C ALA A 117 4.69 17.20 10.01
N ARG A 118 5.33 18.06 9.18
CA ARG A 118 5.78 19.38 9.62
C ARG A 118 4.62 20.27 10.09
N GLU A 119 3.51 20.29 9.33
CA GLU A 119 2.36 21.15 9.64
C GLU A 119 1.51 20.63 10.79
N SER A 120 1.64 19.37 11.15
CA SER A 120 0.95 18.74 12.27
C SER A 120 1.86 18.43 13.47
N ASP A 121 3.09 18.98 13.48
CA ASP A 121 4.10 18.82 14.53
C ASP A 121 4.35 17.35 14.90
N ALA A 122 4.43 16.50 13.88
CA ALA A 122 4.69 15.07 14.05
C ALA A 122 6.15 14.74 13.74
N ASP A 123 6.83 14.09 14.68
CA ASP A 123 8.21 13.61 14.53
C ASP A 123 8.20 12.24 13.82
N VAL A 124 8.39 12.27 12.50
CA VAL A 124 8.37 11.09 11.63
C VAL A 124 9.44 11.21 10.55
N ASP A 125 10.24 10.17 10.40
CA ASP A 125 11.17 10.05 9.29
C ASP A 125 10.49 9.47 8.05
N PHE A 126 10.79 10.04 6.86
CA PHE A 126 10.31 9.51 5.58
C PHE A 126 11.47 9.19 4.65
N VAL A 127 11.52 7.96 4.15
CA VAL A 127 12.59 7.44 3.27
C VAL A 127 12.01 7.06 1.92
N GLN A 128 12.59 7.60 0.85
CA GLN A 128 12.22 7.21 -0.51
C GLN A 128 12.97 5.94 -0.91
N SER A 129 12.24 4.87 -1.13
CA SER A 129 12.78 3.60 -1.64
C SER A 129 11.67 2.73 -2.21
N ASP A 130 12.02 1.90 -3.19
CA ASP A 130 11.24 0.73 -3.51
C ASP A 130 11.16 -0.19 -2.28
N VAL A 131 10.00 -0.79 -2.04
CA VAL A 131 9.81 -1.69 -0.89
C VAL A 131 10.76 -2.88 -0.92
N TYR A 132 11.11 -3.39 -2.10
CA TYR A 132 12.06 -4.49 -2.23
C TYR A 132 13.52 -4.11 -1.94
N ALA A 133 13.82 -2.81 -1.90
CA ALA A 133 15.12 -2.27 -1.49
C ALA A 133 15.08 -1.68 -0.06
N ALA A 134 13.99 -1.88 0.68
CA ALA A 134 13.82 -1.27 2.00
C ALA A 134 14.90 -1.70 3.00
N VAL A 135 15.39 -2.93 2.93
CA VAL A 135 16.46 -3.42 3.80
C VAL A 135 17.77 -2.68 3.57
N ASP A 136 18.09 -2.38 2.31
CA ASP A 136 19.30 -1.61 1.95
C ASP A 136 19.18 -0.15 2.40
N ALA A 137 17.97 0.42 2.31
CA ALA A 137 17.69 1.80 2.67
C ALA A 137 17.61 2.03 4.19
N LEU A 138 17.08 1.05 4.93
CA LEU A 138 16.74 1.20 6.34
C LEU A 138 17.62 0.40 7.31
N GLY A 139 18.26 -0.68 6.84
CA GLY A 139 19.02 -1.62 7.65
C GLY A 139 18.18 -2.81 8.13
N ARG A 140 18.90 -3.90 8.47
CA ARG A 140 18.31 -5.14 9.00
C ARG A 140 18.01 -5.04 10.48
N GLU A 141 17.02 -5.80 10.95
CA GLU A 141 16.71 -6.00 12.37
C GLU A 141 16.60 -4.66 13.14
N ARG A 142 15.96 -3.68 12.50
CA ARG A 142 15.90 -2.32 13.02
C ARG A 142 14.59 -1.99 13.72
N PHE A 143 13.49 -2.67 13.38
CA PHE A 143 12.16 -2.29 13.81
C PHE A 143 11.53 -3.34 14.73
N ASP A 144 10.77 -2.86 15.70
CA ASP A 144 9.98 -3.71 16.60
C ASP A 144 8.69 -4.15 15.91
N PHE A 145 8.19 -3.33 14.96
CA PHE A 145 7.06 -3.72 14.12
C PHE A 145 7.13 -3.13 12.71
N VAL A 146 6.53 -3.87 11.78
CA VAL A 146 6.22 -3.42 10.42
C VAL A 146 4.71 -3.21 10.33
N PHE A 147 4.29 -2.08 9.79
CA PHE A 147 2.89 -1.78 9.48
C PHE A 147 2.71 -1.71 7.96
N THR A 148 1.64 -2.35 7.45
CA THR A 148 1.24 -2.26 6.05
C THR A 148 -0.27 -2.02 5.99
N GLY A 149 -0.65 -0.92 5.39
CA GLY A 149 -2.04 -0.50 5.27
C GLY A 149 -2.80 -1.17 4.12
N ILE A 150 -4.04 -0.79 3.95
CA ILE A 150 -4.97 -1.40 2.99
C ILE A 150 -4.58 -1.04 1.55
N GLY A 151 -4.57 -2.03 0.66
CA GLY A 151 -4.33 -1.85 -0.77
C GLY A 151 -2.86 -1.65 -1.11
N ALA A 152 -1.93 -2.16 -0.30
CA ALA A 152 -0.50 -2.09 -0.54
C ALA A 152 0.02 -3.26 -1.38
N LEU A 153 -0.40 -4.50 -1.08
CA LEU A 153 0.14 -5.70 -1.72
C LEU A 153 -0.23 -5.81 -3.20
N CYS A 154 -1.37 -5.26 -3.61
CA CYS A 154 -1.80 -5.33 -5.00
C CYS A 154 -0.86 -4.58 -5.98
N TRP A 155 0.02 -3.72 -5.50
CA TRP A 155 1.02 -3.02 -6.31
C TRP A 155 2.34 -3.79 -6.46
N LEU A 156 2.45 -4.94 -5.81
CA LEU A 156 3.68 -5.72 -5.74
C LEU A 156 3.58 -6.99 -6.58
N PRO A 157 4.56 -7.25 -7.45
CA PRO A 157 4.57 -8.44 -8.30
C PRO A 157 5.00 -9.73 -7.60
N ASP A 158 5.60 -9.66 -6.39
CA ASP A 158 6.19 -10.80 -5.69
C ASP A 158 5.99 -10.68 -4.17
N VAL A 159 4.97 -11.35 -3.66
CA VAL A 159 4.63 -11.34 -2.23
C VAL A 159 5.67 -12.08 -1.38
N ARG A 160 6.40 -13.05 -1.94
CA ARG A 160 7.43 -13.80 -1.20
C ARG A 160 8.64 -12.91 -0.93
N ARG A 161 9.07 -12.17 -1.94
CA ARG A 161 10.15 -11.20 -1.79
C ARG A 161 9.78 -10.08 -0.81
N TRP A 162 8.53 -9.59 -0.85
CA TRP A 162 8.02 -8.63 0.13
C TRP A 162 8.04 -9.21 1.55
N ALA A 163 7.58 -10.44 1.75
CA ALA A 163 7.60 -11.09 3.05
C ALA A 163 9.02 -11.26 3.61
N GLN A 164 10.01 -11.53 2.73
CA GLN A 164 11.41 -11.58 3.12
C GLN A 164 11.92 -10.21 3.59
N VAL A 165 11.53 -9.12 2.91
CA VAL A 165 11.86 -7.75 3.34
C VAL A 165 11.27 -7.46 4.71
N VAL A 166 10.02 -7.81 4.96
CA VAL A 166 9.38 -7.64 6.27
C VAL A 166 10.15 -8.39 7.35
N HIS A 167 10.50 -9.66 7.10
CA HIS A 167 11.28 -10.47 8.03
C HIS A 167 12.64 -9.83 8.34
N ASP A 168 13.33 -9.36 7.30
CA ASP A 168 14.69 -8.81 7.42
C ASP A 168 14.73 -7.44 8.12
N LEU A 169 13.65 -6.68 8.08
CA LEU A 169 13.50 -5.39 8.79
C LEU A 169 13.20 -5.58 10.28
N LEU A 170 12.52 -6.67 10.65
CA LEU A 170 12.10 -6.93 12.01
C LEU A 170 13.25 -7.43 12.90
N ARG A 171 13.33 -6.89 14.11
CA ARG A 171 14.14 -7.46 15.19
C ARG A 171 13.60 -8.83 15.60
N PRO A 172 14.43 -9.70 16.18
CA PRO A 172 13.95 -10.90 16.83
C PRO A 172 12.84 -10.58 17.86
N GLY A 173 11.68 -11.21 17.72
CA GLY A 173 10.51 -10.93 18.54
C GLY A 173 9.63 -9.77 18.08
N GLY A 174 10.00 -9.09 17.00
CA GLY A 174 9.17 -8.08 16.35
C GLY A 174 7.97 -8.70 15.61
N PHE A 175 7.02 -7.87 15.21
CA PHE A 175 5.80 -8.34 14.56
C PHE A 175 5.41 -7.52 13.32
N LEU A 176 4.69 -8.16 12.42
CA LEU A 176 4.00 -7.50 11.31
C LEU A 176 2.53 -7.27 11.68
N PHE A 177 2.05 -6.04 11.49
CA PHE A 177 0.63 -5.76 11.42
C PHE A 177 0.26 -5.43 9.97
N ILE A 178 -0.66 -6.21 9.42
CA ILE A 178 -1.17 -6.00 8.07
C ILE A 178 -2.69 -6.11 8.06
N ARG A 179 -3.34 -5.20 7.36
CA ARG A 179 -4.75 -5.29 7.01
C ARG A 179 -4.92 -4.99 5.54
N GLU A 180 -5.47 -5.94 4.80
CA GLU A 180 -5.66 -5.87 3.37
C GLU A 180 -7.09 -6.18 2.95
N GLY A 181 -7.45 -5.75 1.73
CA GLY A 181 -8.65 -6.22 1.07
C GLY A 181 -8.56 -7.72 0.79
N HIS A 182 -9.67 -8.44 1.01
CA HIS A 182 -9.69 -9.87 0.72
C HIS A 182 -9.42 -10.12 -0.77
N PRO A 183 -8.50 -11.02 -1.17
CA PRO A 183 -8.10 -11.21 -2.57
C PRO A 183 -9.25 -11.64 -3.49
N MET A 184 -10.33 -12.26 -2.98
CA MET A 184 -11.54 -12.49 -3.77
C MET A 184 -12.17 -11.18 -4.27
N LEU A 185 -12.06 -10.07 -3.53
CA LEU A 185 -12.58 -8.79 -3.98
C LEU A 185 -11.90 -8.34 -5.29
N TRP A 186 -10.60 -8.58 -5.39
CA TRP A 186 -9.82 -8.23 -6.58
C TRP A 186 -9.97 -9.24 -7.71
N ALA A 187 -10.40 -10.47 -7.40
CA ALA A 187 -10.65 -11.50 -8.40
C ALA A 187 -12.03 -11.40 -9.06
N MET A 188 -12.97 -10.66 -8.46
CA MET A 188 -14.33 -10.50 -9.01
C MET A 188 -14.35 -9.49 -10.15
N ASP A 189 -15.14 -9.78 -11.18
CA ASP A 189 -15.43 -8.86 -12.28
C ASP A 189 -16.61 -7.96 -11.89
N GLU A 190 -16.28 -6.72 -11.52
CA GLU A 190 -17.27 -5.70 -11.11
C GLU A 190 -18.14 -5.20 -12.29
N ALA A 191 -17.81 -5.56 -13.53
CA ALA A 191 -18.59 -5.19 -14.72
C ALA A 191 -19.78 -6.15 -14.97
N VAL A 192 -19.88 -7.22 -14.20
CA VAL A 192 -21.01 -8.16 -14.29
C VAL A 192 -22.02 -7.81 -13.21
N ASP A 193 -23.15 -7.25 -13.65
CA ASP A 193 -24.30 -7.01 -12.77
C ASP A 193 -25.03 -8.32 -12.49
N ASP A 194 -25.56 -8.49 -11.29
CA ASP A 194 -26.43 -9.59 -10.84
C ASP A 194 -25.75 -10.95 -10.62
N ASP A 195 -24.47 -11.14 -10.97
CA ASP A 195 -23.74 -12.39 -10.76
C ASP A 195 -22.36 -12.16 -10.13
N LEU A 196 -21.87 -13.14 -9.36
CA LEU A 196 -20.51 -13.16 -8.83
C LEU A 196 -19.59 -13.93 -9.78
N VAL A 197 -18.89 -13.22 -10.65
CA VAL A 197 -17.99 -13.81 -11.64
C VAL A 197 -16.54 -13.54 -11.27
N ALA A 198 -15.72 -14.58 -11.13
CA ALA A 198 -14.28 -14.44 -11.02
C ALA A 198 -13.69 -14.17 -12.42
N GLY A 199 -13.39 -12.92 -12.72
CA GLY A 199 -12.86 -12.48 -14.01
C GLY A 199 -11.33 -12.27 -14.02
N TYR A 200 -10.71 -12.21 -12.84
CA TYR A 200 -9.28 -11.94 -12.67
C TYR A 200 -8.58 -13.02 -11.85
N PRO A 201 -7.25 -13.15 -11.97
CA PRO A 201 -6.50 -14.12 -11.17
C PRO A 201 -6.69 -13.90 -9.66
N TYR A 202 -6.92 -14.98 -8.92
CA TYR A 202 -6.91 -14.97 -7.45
C TYR A 202 -5.49 -15.17 -6.90
N PHE A 203 -4.69 -15.98 -7.58
CA PHE A 203 -3.30 -16.27 -7.22
C PHE A 203 -2.35 -15.32 -7.93
N GLU A 204 -1.15 -15.17 -7.39
CA GLU A 204 -0.08 -14.42 -8.02
C GLU A 204 0.26 -14.98 -9.40
N VAL A 205 0.33 -14.11 -10.38
CA VAL A 205 0.73 -14.45 -11.75
C VAL A 205 1.79 -13.46 -12.24
N PRO A 206 2.70 -13.86 -13.14
CA PRO A 206 3.77 -12.97 -13.61
C PRO A 206 3.27 -11.72 -14.35
N THR A 207 2.15 -11.85 -15.06
CA THR A 207 1.57 -10.75 -15.84
C THR A 207 0.52 -10.03 -15.01
N PRO A 208 0.66 -8.71 -14.76
CA PRO A 208 -0.31 -7.95 -13.98
C PRO A 208 -1.66 -7.80 -14.71
N VAL A 209 -2.67 -7.47 -13.95
CA VAL A 209 -3.86 -6.80 -14.48
C VAL A 209 -3.46 -5.36 -14.77
N THR A 210 -3.65 -4.93 -16.02
CA THR A 210 -3.40 -3.54 -16.43
C THR A 210 -4.72 -2.80 -16.45
N ASP A 211 -4.76 -1.67 -15.78
CA ASP A 211 -5.90 -0.78 -15.74
C ASP A 211 -5.55 0.54 -16.44
N GLU A 212 -6.41 1.00 -17.33
CA GLU A 212 -6.30 2.29 -18.02
C GLU A 212 -7.40 3.20 -17.47
N HIS A 213 -7.06 4.08 -16.54
CA HIS A 213 -8.02 4.90 -15.83
C HIS A 213 -7.43 6.27 -15.45
N ASP A 214 -8.04 7.33 -15.95
CA ASP A 214 -7.65 8.73 -15.74
C ASP A 214 -8.16 9.34 -14.42
N GLY A 215 -8.80 8.54 -13.58
CA GLY A 215 -9.33 8.94 -12.28
C GLY A 215 -8.55 8.41 -11.09
N SER A 216 -9.23 8.36 -9.94
CA SER A 216 -8.73 7.83 -8.68
C SER A 216 -9.83 7.07 -7.93
N TYR A 217 -9.44 6.21 -7.00
CA TYR A 217 -10.37 5.60 -6.04
C TYR A 217 -10.98 6.62 -5.06
N LEU A 218 -10.42 7.82 -4.99
CA LEU A 218 -11.00 8.96 -4.28
C LEU A 218 -11.80 9.85 -5.23
N ALA A 219 -12.81 10.51 -4.69
CA ALA A 219 -13.48 11.59 -5.39
C ALA A 219 -12.55 12.81 -5.45
N VAL A 220 -11.94 13.03 -6.61
CA VAL A 220 -11.07 14.17 -6.91
C VAL A 220 -11.56 14.85 -8.19
N ASP A 221 -11.51 16.17 -8.21
CA ASP A 221 -11.85 16.97 -9.41
C ASP A 221 -10.58 17.19 -10.26
N THR A 222 -9.98 16.07 -10.69
CA THR A 222 -8.73 16.08 -11.45
C THR A 222 -8.70 14.88 -12.37
N THR A 223 -8.35 15.10 -13.65
CA THR A 223 -8.04 14.07 -14.63
C THR A 223 -6.53 13.88 -14.69
N PHE A 224 -6.07 12.65 -14.64
CA PHE A 224 -4.65 12.31 -14.62
C PHE A 224 -4.15 11.88 -16.00
N ARG A 225 -2.90 12.21 -16.32
CA ARG A 225 -2.24 11.83 -17.58
C ARG A 225 -1.58 10.46 -17.47
N ALA A 226 -1.08 10.13 -16.28
CA ALA A 226 -0.58 8.80 -15.95
C ALA A 226 -1.77 7.90 -15.62
N ASP A 227 -2.44 7.46 -16.68
CA ASP A 227 -3.70 6.71 -16.67
C ASP A 227 -3.51 5.20 -16.64
N VAL A 228 -2.27 4.71 -16.82
CA VAL A 228 -1.95 3.28 -16.80
C VAL A 228 -1.43 2.88 -15.43
N SER A 229 -2.00 1.82 -14.87
CA SER A 229 -1.50 1.17 -13.67
C SER A 229 -1.53 -0.35 -13.79
N HIS A 230 -0.72 -1.01 -12.98
CA HIS A 230 -0.53 -2.46 -13.00
C HIS A 230 -0.70 -3.02 -11.61
N SER A 231 -1.52 -4.06 -11.46
CA SER A 231 -1.79 -4.69 -10.18
C SER A 231 -1.70 -6.19 -10.24
N TRP A 232 -1.33 -6.79 -9.12
CA TRP A 232 -1.29 -8.23 -8.91
C TRP A 232 -2.22 -8.62 -7.78
N ASN A 233 -2.70 -9.84 -7.82
CA ASN A 233 -3.46 -10.40 -6.72
C ASN A 233 -2.64 -11.48 -6.03
N HIS A 234 -2.78 -11.59 -4.71
CA HIS A 234 -2.07 -12.56 -3.90
C HIS A 234 -3.07 -13.32 -3.04
N GLY A 235 -3.22 -14.61 -3.27
CA GLY A 235 -4.11 -15.45 -2.49
C GLY A 235 -3.74 -15.43 -1.00
N ILE A 236 -4.72 -15.52 -0.11
CA ILE A 236 -4.47 -15.54 1.35
C ILE A 236 -3.44 -16.63 1.72
N GLY A 237 -3.58 -17.83 1.13
CA GLY A 237 -2.64 -18.93 1.38
C GLY A 237 -1.22 -18.58 0.96
N GLU A 238 -1.04 -17.92 -0.19
CA GLU A 238 0.27 -17.49 -0.68
C GLU A 238 0.91 -16.47 0.26
N THR A 239 0.14 -15.47 0.67
CA THR A 239 0.61 -14.42 1.60
C THR A 239 0.99 -15.00 2.96
N VAL A 240 0.14 -15.85 3.55
CA VAL A 240 0.44 -16.48 4.85
C VAL A 240 1.65 -17.40 4.77
N MET A 241 1.77 -18.18 3.69
CA MET A 241 2.94 -19.05 3.48
C MET A 241 4.23 -18.25 3.27
N ALA A 242 4.17 -17.16 2.52
CA ALA A 242 5.31 -16.27 2.35
C ALA A 242 5.80 -15.71 3.69
N LEU A 243 4.89 -15.25 4.55
CA LEU A 243 5.21 -14.68 5.87
C LEU A 243 5.67 -15.72 6.89
N THR A 244 5.20 -16.97 6.82
CA THR A 244 5.56 -18.02 7.79
C THR A 244 6.76 -18.85 7.36
N GLY A 245 7.33 -18.60 6.18
CA GLY A 245 8.47 -19.35 5.63
C GLY A 245 8.18 -20.82 5.36
N ARG A 246 6.90 -21.24 5.29
CA ARG A 246 6.51 -22.62 5.03
C ARG A 246 6.26 -22.82 3.56
N SER A 247 7.18 -23.54 2.88
CA SER A 247 6.91 -24.13 1.57
C SER A 247 5.98 -25.32 1.74
N ILE A 248 4.89 -25.37 0.98
CA ILE A 248 4.21 -26.66 0.76
C ILE A 248 5.12 -27.40 -0.19
N ASN A 249 5.86 -28.39 0.32
CA ASN A 249 6.50 -29.39 -0.53
C ASN A 249 5.37 -30.20 -1.17
N SER A 250 5.12 -29.94 -2.46
CA SER A 250 4.27 -30.77 -3.31
C SER A 250 5.00 -32.04 -3.71
#